data_16ba3e860a25ebaefbc6e08f682a5e0f
#
_entry.id   16ba3e860a25ebaefbc6e08f682a5e0f
#
_cell.length_a   1.000
_cell.length_b   1.000
_cell.length_c   1.000
_cell.angle_alpha   90.00
_cell.angle_beta   90.00
_cell.angle_gamma   90.00
#
_symmetry.space_group_name_H-M   'P 1'
#
loop_
_entity.id
_entity.type
_entity.pdbx_description
1 polymer ?
#
loop_
_entity_poly.entity_id
_entity_poly.type
_entity_poly.pdbx_seq_one_letter_code
_entity_poly.pdbx_strand_id
1 'polypeptide(L)'
;MKSGKDLFEPLCIGVLFCAFVYGLVLPFLWGNNPASELGTLSLLCENRKGWFWLWGILTSGSLIMSTQYMYKSYKIKNKWFDGMCVMGFVSMCLIALTLGHSIEDWNPKRIAHWVATGVFIAFTMAPIALFFIVYRKRFEHFNILAVCTFIILGTFVVIFATVGKSALMEMIPIALMEIFMFIVNFTPLVKKKEKDLIKA
;
A
#
# COMPACT_ATOMS: atom_id res chain seq x y z
N MET A 1 25.12 7.53 22.59
CA MET A 1 23.66 7.32 22.33
C MET A 1 23.46 7.32 20.83
N LYS A 2 23.04 6.21 20.23
CA LYS A 2 22.66 6.17 18.80
C LYS A 2 21.45 7.07 18.62
N SER A 3 21.54 7.98 17.66
CA SER A 3 20.48 8.95 17.35
C SER A 3 19.18 8.22 17.01
N GLY A 4 18.01 8.74 17.44
CA GLY A 4 16.69 8.14 17.14
C GLY A 4 16.36 7.96 15.64
N LYS A 5 17.27 8.39 14.76
CA LYS A 5 17.24 8.10 13.32
C LYS A 5 17.55 6.64 13.00
N ASP A 6 18.33 5.98 13.85
CA ASP A 6 18.80 4.61 13.62
C ASP A 6 17.74 3.53 13.90
N LEU A 7 16.65 3.86 14.61
CA LEU A 7 15.58 2.91 14.93
C LEU A 7 14.42 2.90 13.92
N PHE A 8 14.22 3.99 13.19
CA PHE A 8 13.10 4.11 12.26
C PHE A 8 13.28 3.23 11.01
N GLU A 9 14.50 3.13 10.50
CA GLU A 9 14.82 2.27 9.35
C GLU A 9 14.55 0.78 9.63
N PRO A 10 15.12 0.14 10.67
CA PRO A 10 14.84 -1.26 10.94
C PRO A 10 13.38 -1.52 11.31
N LEU A 11 12.70 -0.58 11.96
CA LEU A 11 11.27 -0.69 12.23
C LEU A 11 10.46 -0.68 10.95
N CYS A 12 10.77 0.22 10.02
CA CYS A 12 10.11 0.30 8.72
C CYS A 12 10.31 -0.98 7.91
N ILE A 13 11.51 -1.54 7.87
CA ILE A 13 11.81 -2.81 7.22
C ILE A 13 11.01 -3.94 7.88
N GLY A 14 11.00 -4.02 9.20
CA GLY A 14 10.28 -5.05 9.93
C GLY A 14 8.78 -5.02 9.68
N VAL A 15 8.15 -3.84 9.74
CA VAL A 15 6.71 -3.69 9.48
C VAL A 15 6.38 -4.02 8.03
N LEU A 16 7.21 -3.59 7.07
CA LEU A 16 7.04 -3.89 5.65
C LEU A 16 7.12 -5.41 5.37
N PHE A 17 8.10 -6.07 5.96
CA PHE A 17 8.25 -7.52 5.85
C PHE A 17 7.07 -8.28 6.47
N CYS A 18 6.65 -7.90 7.68
CA CYS A 18 5.49 -8.49 8.34
C CYS A 18 4.20 -8.29 7.52
N ALA A 19 3.98 -7.10 6.98
CA ALA A 19 2.82 -6.81 6.15
C ALA A 19 2.81 -7.69 4.88
N PHE A 20 3.94 -7.76 4.20
CA PHE A 20 4.12 -8.58 3.01
C PHE A 20 3.83 -10.06 3.27
N VAL A 21 4.49 -10.65 4.26
CA VAL A 21 4.31 -12.07 4.59
C VAL A 21 2.87 -12.35 5.03
N TYR A 22 2.32 -11.51 5.90
CA TYR A 22 0.96 -11.67 6.38
C TYR A 22 -0.06 -11.52 5.25
N GLY A 23 0.11 -10.54 4.36
CA GLY A 23 -0.73 -10.33 3.18
C GLY A 23 -0.72 -11.51 2.22
N LEU A 24 0.44 -12.15 2.02
CA LEU A 24 0.56 -13.35 1.19
C LEU A 24 -0.08 -14.58 1.81
N VAL A 25 -0.02 -14.74 3.13
CA VAL A 25 -0.51 -15.95 3.83
C VAL A 25 -2.00 -15.88 4.10
N LEU A 26 -2.53 -14.72 4.44
CA LEU A 26 -3.91 -14.53 4.87
C LEU A 26 -4.97 -15.12 3.92
N PRO A 27 -4.88 -14.97 2.58
CA PRO A 27 -5.88 -15.49 1.66
C PRO A 27 -5.96 -17.00 1.62
N PHE A 28 -4.88 -17.70 2.00
CA PHE A 28 -4.80 -19.15 1.99
C PHE A 28 -5.16 -19.80 3.34
N LEU A 29 -5.29 -18.98 4.38
CA LEU A 29 -5.75 -19.50 5.66
C LEU A 29 -7.15 -20.12 5.48
N TRP A 30 -7.36 -21.23 6.17
CA TRP A 30 -8.63 -21.96 6.17
C TRP A 30 -8.99 -22.69 4.87
N GLY A 31 -8.02 -22.95 3.98
CA GLY A 31 -8.22 -23.75 2.77
C GLY A 31 -9.02 -23.04 1.66
N ASN A 32 -9.14 -21.72 1.70
CA ASN A 32 -9.84 -20.96 0.68
C ASN A 32 -9.05 -20.89 -0.63
N ASN A 33 -9.77 -20.79 -1.75
CA ASN A 33 -9.18 -20.47 -3.03
C ASN A 33 -9.15 -18.93 -3.21
N PRO A 34 -7.97 -18.29 -3.19
CA PRO A 34 -7.87 -16.84 -3.30
C PRO A 34 -8.25 -16.28 -4.69
N ALA A 35 -8.36 -17.15 -5.71
CA ALA A 35 -8.81 -16.78 -7.05
C ALA A 35 -10.34 -16.87 -7.22
N SER A 36 -11.08 -17.35 -6.22
CA SER A 36 -12.54 -17.43 -6.26
C SER A 36 -13.15 -16.04 -6.30
N GLU A 37 -14.16 -15.83 -7.13
CA GLU A 37 -14.92 -14.57 -7.22
C GLU A 37 -15.55 -14.14 -5.89
N LEU A 38 -15.89 -15.10 -5.03
CA LEU A 38 -16.43 -14.88 -3.69
C LEU A 38 -15.34 -14.86 -2.62
N GLY A 39 -14.07 -14.91 -3.02
CA GLY A 39 -12.92 -15.05 -2.12
C GLY A 39 -12.21 -13.75 -1.80
N THR A 40 -12.87 -12.58 -1.80
CA THR A 40 -12.23 -11.32 -1.36
C THR A 40 -11.80 -11.41 0.10
N LEU A 41 -10.71 -10.72 0.47
CA LEU A 41 -10.23 -10.72 1.86
C LEU A 41 -11.30 -10.28 2.86
N SER A 42 -12.10 -9.30 2.46
CA SER A 42 -13.21 -8.80 3.30
C SER A 42 -14.26 -9.86 3.58
N LEU A 43 -14.54 -10.76 2.63
CA LEU A 43 -15.48 -11.87 2.80
C LEU A 43 -14.86 -13.04 3.56
N LEU A 44 -13.62 -13.42 3.22
CA LEU A 44 -12.88 -14.46 3.91
C LEU A 44 -12.73 -14.17 5.41
N CYS A 45 -12.62 -12.91 5.75
CA CYS A 45 -12.45 -12.45 7.13
C CYS A 45 -13.75 -11.96 7.81
N GLU A 46 -14.91 -12.10 7.19
CA GLU A 46 -16.19 -11.60 7.73
C GLU A 46 -16.44 -12.09 9.17
N ASN A 47 -16.27 -13.37 9.42
CA ASN A 47 -16.40 -13.97 10.75
C ASN A 47 -15.12 -13.95 11.58
N ARG A 48 -14.07 -13.33 11.07
CA ARG A 48 -12.72 -13.28 11.66
C ARG A 48 -12.14 -11.86 11.59
N LYS A 49 -12.92 -10.89 11.99
CA LYS A 49 -12.62 -9.44 11.84
C LYS A 49 -11.25 -9.05 12.37
N GLY A 50 -10.78 -9.67 13.44
CA GLY A 50 -9.45 -9.39 14.01
C GLY A 50 -8.31 -9.65 13.03
N TRP A 51 -8.40 -10.67 12.19
CA TRP A 51 -7.39 -10.98 11.17
C TRP A 51 -7.39 -9.92 10.06
N PHE A 52 -8.56 -9.45 9.66
CA PHE A 52 -8.67 -8.36 8.70
C PHE A 52 -8.14 -7.03 9.25
N TRP A 53 -8.46 -6.72 10.52
CA TRP A 53 -7.91 -5.55 11.19
C TRP A 53 -6.39 -5.59 11.26
N LEU A 54 -5.81 -6.74 11.63
CA LEU A 54 -4.36 -6.90 11.67
C LEU A 54 -3.74 -6.70 10.28
N TRP A 55 -4.32 -7.30 9.25
CA TRP A 55 -3.89 -7.07 7.87
C TRP A 55 -3.95 -5.60 7.47
N GLY A 56 -5.04 -4.94 7.74
CA GLY A 56 -5.23 -3.54 7.40
C GLY A 56 -4.26 -2.60 8.12
N ILE A 57 -4.01 -2.83 9.41
CA ILE A 57 -3.04 -2.06 10.20
C ILE A 57 -1.61 -2.28 9.66
N LEU A 58 -1.23 -3.52 9.40
CA LEU A 58 0.09 -3.85 8.88
C LEU A 58 0.30 -3.24 7.49
N THR A 59 -0.65 -3.43 6.57
CA THR A 59 -0.57 -2.93 5.19
C THR A 59 -0.56 -1.40 5.14
N SER A 60 -1.50 -0.73 5.80
CA SER A 60 -1.53 0.73 5.83
C SER A 60 -0.31 1.30 6.56
N GLY A 61 0.07 0.69 7.67
CA GLY A 61 1.26 1.08 8.44
C GLY A 61 2.54 0.94 7.61
N SER A 62 2.73 -0.18 6.91
CA SER A 62 3.90 -0.43 6.07
C SER A 62 4.04 0.60 4.95
N LEU A 63 2.96 0.87 4.22
CA LEU A 63 2.95 1.84 3.11
C LEU A 63 3.17 3.28 3.61
N ILE A 64 2.53 3.68 4.70
CA ILE A 64 2.69 5.01 5.28
C ILE A 64 4.11 5.21 5.81
N MET A 65 4.63 4.27 6.60
CA MET A 65 5.98 4.36 7.15
C MET A 65 7.03 4.37 6.04
N SER A 66 6.88 3.53 5.01
CA SER A 66 7.78 3.49 3.85
C SER A 66 7.73 4.79 3.05
N THR A 67 6.55 5.38 2.88
CA THR A 67 6.38 6.68 2.22
C THR A 67 7.04 7.79 3.03
N GLN A 68 6.86 7.83 4.34
CA GLN A 68 7.51 8.81 5.21
C GLN A 68 9.03 8.63 5.26
N TYR A 69 9.52 7.39 5.24
CA TYR A 69 10.96 7.11 5.13
C TYR A 69 11.52 7.62 3.80
N MET A 70 10.81 7.40 2.68
CA MET A 70 11.17 7.92 1.37
C MET A 70 11.29 9.46 1.39
N TYR A 71 10.29 10.17 1.93
CA TYR A 71 10.31 11.63 2.01
C TYR A 71 11.50 12.13 2.82
N LYS A 72 11.80 11.51 3.95
CA LYS A 72 12.96 11.85 4.78
C LYS A 72 14.27 11.61 4.04
N SER A 73 14.40 10.49 3.32
CA SER A 73 15.61 10.12 2.57
C SER A 73 15.95 11.11 1.47
N TYR A 74 14.92 11.67 0.83
CA TYR A 74 15.08 12.70 -0.20
C TYR A 74 15.03 14.14 0.36
N LYS A 75 14.95 14.32 1.69
CA LYS A 75 14.84 15.62 2.38
C LYS A 75 13.66 16.46 1.87
N ILE A 76 12.55 15.83 1.55
CA ILE A 76 11.33 16.46 1.07
C ILE A 76 10.31 16.45 2.19
N LYS A 77 9.67 17.59 2.44
CA LYS A 77 8.53 17.75 3.35
C LYS A 77 7.36 18.30 2.55
N ASN A 78 6.23 17.60 2.57
CA ASN A 78 5.03 18.05 1.90
C ASN A 78 3.79 17.65 2.72
N LYS A 79 3.15 18.65 3.34
CA LYS A 79 1.97 18.44 4.20
C LYS A 79 0.79 17.81 3.46
N TRP A 80 0.66 18.02 2.15
CA TRP A 80 -0.39 17.39 1.34
C TRP A 80 -0.21 15.88 1.28
N PHE A 81 1.03 15.42 1.08
CA PHE A 81 1.34 14.00 1.08
C PHE A 81 1.14 13.37 2.46
N ASP A 82 1.47 14.10 3.53
CA ASP A 82 1.19 13.65 4.90
C ASP A 82 -0.32 13.50 5.13
N GLY A 83 -1.11 14.47 4.69
CA GLY A 83 -2.58 14.43 4.74
C GLY A 83 -3.18 13.25 3.97
N MET A 84 -2.64 12.96 2.78
CA MET A 84 -3.06 11.79 1.99
C MET A 84 -2.79 10.47 2.74
N CYS A 85 -1.62 10.33 3.37
CA CYS A 85 -1.30 9.15 4.18
C CYS A 85 -2.28 8.97 5.34
N VAL A 86 -2.67 10.05 6.02
CA VAL A 86 -3.67 10.00 7.10
C VAL A 86 -5.03 9.57 6.55
N MET A 87 -5.46 10.12 5.41
CA MET A 87 -6.72 9.73 4.77
C MET A 87 -6.73 8.26 4.35
N GLY A 88 -5.60 7.75 3.86
CA GLY A 88 -5.44 6.32 3.56
C GLY A 88 -5.66 5.46 4.81
N PHE A 89 -5.07 5.82 5.95
CA PHE A 89 -5.26 5.08 7.20
C PHE A 89 -6.71 5.13 7.70
N VAL A 90 -7.34 6.31 7.69
CA VAL A 90 -8.75 6.47 8.07
C VAL A 90 -9.66 5.62 7.18
N SER A 91 -9.39 5.59 5.87
CA SER A 91 -10.16 4.77 4.94
C SER A 91 -10.02 3.28 5.23
N MET A 92 -8.83 2.79 5.62
CA MET A 92 -8.65 1.40 6.06
C MET A 92 -9.49 1.07 7.30
N CYS A 93 -9.56 1.98 8.26
CA CYS A 93 -10.43 1.81 9.42
C CYS A 93 -11.92 1.71 9.00
N LEU A 94 -12.35 2.53 8.05
CA LEU A 94 -13.73 2.47 7.53
C LEU A 94 -14.02 1.16 6.80
N ILE A 95 -13.06 0.65 5.99
CA ILE A 95 -13.19 -0.66 5.34
C ILE A 95 -13.40 -1.75 6.39
N ALA A 96 -12.58 -1.77 7.44
CA ALA A 96 -12.67 -2.77 8.50
C ALA A 96 -13.98 -2.67 9.33
N LEU A 97 -14.49 -1.45 9.56
CA LEU A 97 -15.78 -1.23 10.23
C LEU A 97 -16.98 -1.67 9.37
N THR A 98 -16.84 -1.65 8.06
CA THR A 98 -17.91 -2.02 7.12
C THR A 98 -17.88 -3.47 6.67
N LEU A 99 -17.05 -4.32 7.27
CA LEU A 99 -17.05 -5.78 7.04
C LEU A 99 -18.41 -6.42 7.35
N GLY A 100 -18.73 -7.52 6.68
CA GLY A 100 -19.97 -8.25 6.85
C GLY A 100 -21.17 -7.54 6.20
N HIS A 101 -20.96 -6.96 5.03
CA HIS A 101 -22.04 -6.48 4.16
C HIS A 101 -22.54 -7.63 3.27
N SER A 102 -23.86 -7.69 3.01
CA SER A 102 -24.42 -8.64 2.05
C SER A 102 -23.84 -8.39 0.64
N ILE A 103 -23.54 -9.49 -0.08
CA ILE A 103 -23.06 -9.42 -1.46
C ILE A 103 -24.22 -9.17 -2.42
N GLU A 104 -25.40 -9.67 -2.08
CA GLU A 104 -26.55 -9.70 -2.97
C GLU A 104 -27.25 -8.35 -3.06
N ASP A 105 -27.24 -7.57 -1.96
CA ASP A 105 -27.97 -6.30 -1.90
C ASP A 105 -27.07 -5.08 -1.91
N TRP A 106 -27.46 -4.06 -2.69
CA TRP A 106 -26.89 -2.73 -2.62
C TRP A 106 -27.42 -1.98 -1.40
N ASN A 107 -26.77 -2.17 -0.25
CA ASN A 107 -27.09 -1.47 0.97
C ASN A 107 -26.06 -0.38 1.29
N PRO A 108 -26.37 0.59 2.15
CA PRO A 108 -25.45 1.69 2.48
C PRO A 108 -24.08 1.22 3.01
N LYS A 109 -24.04 0.10 3.74
CA LYS A 109 -22.82 -0.48 4.28
C LYS A 109 -21.89 -0.99 3.18
N ARG A 110 -22.45 -1.65 2.16
CA ARG A 110 -21.70 -2.10 0.99
C ARG A 110 -21.16 -0.94 0.18
N ILE A 111 -21.98 0.09 -0.05
CA ILE A 111 -21.53 1.32 -0.75
C ILE A 111 -20.39 1.97 0.02
N ALA A 112 -20.53 2.14 1.34
CA ALA A 112 -19.49 2.69 2.21
C ALA A 112 -18.18 1.88 2.14
N HIS A 113 -18.25 0.55 2.13
CA HIS A 113 -17.10 -0.33 2.00
C HIS A 113 -16.37 -0.13 0.66
N TRP A 114 -17.11 -0.07 -0.45
CA TRP A 114 -16.53 0.14 -1.77
C TRP A 114 -15.89 1.52 -1.92
N VAL A 115 -16.59 2.56 -1.45
CA VAL A 115 -16.06 3.92 -1.47
C VAL A 115 -14.80 4.00 -0.61
N ALA A 116 -14.83 3.45 0.60
CA ALA A 116 -13.67 3.44 1.49
C ALA A 116 -12.48 2.67 0.87
N THR A 117 -12.72 1.56 0.16
CA THR A 117 -11.68 0.81 -0.56
C THR A 117 -11.07 1.65 -1.68
N GLY A 118 -11.88 2.32 -2.49
CA GLY A 118 -11.40 3.23 -3.54
C GLY A 118 -10.57 4.39 -2.97
N VAL A 119 -11.05 4.99 -1.88
CA VAL A 119 -10.33 6.06 -1.17
C VAL A 119 -9.02 5.54 -0.57
N PHE A 120 -9.02 4.34 0.02
CA PHE A 120 -7.79 3.71 0.55
C PHE A 120 -6.74 3.55 -0.54
N ILE A 121 -7.08 2.95 -1.68
CA ILE A 121 -6.17 2.76 -2.81
C ILE A 121 -5.65 4.12 -3.30
N ALA A 122 -6.54 5.08 -3.52
CA ALA A 122 -6.17 6.39 -4.01
C ALA A 122 -5.21 7.12 -3.04
N PHE A 123 -5.53 7.15 -1.76
CA PHE A 123 -4.77 7.95 -0.79
C PHE A 123 -3.55 7.24 -0.19
N THR A 124 -3.37 5.94 -0.40
CA THR A 124 -2.12 5.25 -0.08
C THR A 124 -1.15 5.25 -1.25
N MET A 125 -1.65 5.11 -2.49
CA MET A 125 -0.80 5.00 -3.68
C MET A 125 -0.49 6.36 -4.32
N ALA A 126 -1.42 7.32 -4.28
CA ALA A 126 -1.20 8.64 -4.86
C ALA A 126 0.00 9.39 -4.25
N PRO A 127 0.25 9.38 -2.93
CA PRO A 127 1.43 10.02 -2.35
C PRO A 127 2.74 9.50 -2.93
N ILE A 128 2.80 8.20 -3.26
CA ILE A 128 3.98 7.55 -3.84
C ILE A 128 4.13 7.99 -5.31
N ALA A 129 3.06 7.86 -6.10
CA ALA A 129 3.09 8.23 -7.51
C ALA A 129 3.37 9.72 -7.72
N LEU A 130 2.65 10.58 -7.00
CA LEU A 130 2.80 12.03 -7.09
C LEU A 130 4.17 12.50 -6.63
N PHE A 131 4.77 11.84 -5.63
CA PHE A 131 6.13 12.14 -5.22
C PHE A 131 7.10 12.02 -6.39
N PHE A 132 7.08 10.94 -7.14
CA PHE A 132 7.94 10.76 -8.29
C PHE A 132 7.62 11.73 -9.43
N ILE A 133 6.33 11.98 -9.70
CA ILE A 133 5.91 12.90 -10.78
C ILE A 133 6.32 14.33 -10.47
N VAL A 134 6.02 14.83 -9.27
CA VAL A 134 6.28 16.22 -8.89
C VAL A 134 7.78 16.53 -8.88
N TYR A 135 8.57 15.57 -8.39
CA TYR A 135 10.02 15.75 -8.26
C TYR A 135 10.84 15.14 -9.42
N ARG A 136 10.22 14.73 -10.52
CA ARG A 136 10.86 14.06 -11.67
C ARG A 136 12.01 14.85 -12.30
N LYS A 137 11.92 16.18 -12.29
CA LYS A 137 12.99 17.05 -12.83
C LYS A 137 14.22 17.13 -11.92
N ARG A 138 14.06 16.81 -10.65
CA ARG A 138 15.12 16.87 -9.64
C ARG A 138 15.94 15.58 -9.56
N PHE A 139 15.36 14.45 -10.02
CA PHE A 139 15.97 13.13 -9.87
C PHE A 139 15.76 12.31 -11.15
N GLU A 140 16.85 11.88 -11.77
CA GLU A 140 16.85 11.22 -13.08
C GLU A 140 15.95 9.98 -13.14
N HIS A 141 15.96 9.16 -12.09
CA HIS A 141 15.22 7.89 -12.07
C HIS A 141 13.73 8.03 -11.73
N PHE A 142 13.25 9.22 -11.37
CA PHE A 142 11.87 9.38 -10.91
C PHE A 142 10.82 9.12 -11.98
N ASN A 143 11.12 9.35 -13.25
CA ASN A 143 10.20 8.99 -14.33
C ASN A 143 9.97 7.48 -14.39
N ILE A 144 11.02 6.67 -14.27
CA ILE A 144 10.94 5.21 -14.28
C ILE A 144 10.16 4.74 -13.05
N LEU A 145 10.45 5.29 -11.87
CA LEU A 145 9.73 4.92 -10.64
C LEU A 145 8.25 5.29 -10.69
N ALA A 146 7.90 6.44 -11.30
CA ALA A 146 6.50 6.80 -11.54
C ALA A 146 5.81 5.77 -12.45
N VAL A 147 6.46 5.38 -13.57
CA VAL A 147 5.92 4.36 -14.47
C VAL A 147 5.74 3.03 -13.75
N CYS A 148 6.73 2.58 -12.96
CA CYS A 148 6.60 1.36 -12.15
C CYS A 148 5.41 1.42 -11.21
N THR A 149 5.17 2.57 -10.54
CA THR A 149 4.01 2.75 -9.66
C THR A 149 2.70 2.59 -10.43
N PHE A 150 2.58 3.16 -11.62
CA PHE A 150 1.38 3.01 -12.45
C PHE A 150 1.21 1.58 -13.00
N ILE A 151 2.29 0.88 -13.31
CA ILE A 151 2.23 -0.54 -13.70
C ILE A 151 1.67 -1.37 -12.55
N ILE A 152 2.14 -1.14 -11.31
CA ILE A 152 1.64 -1.84 -10.12
C ILE A 152 0.15 -1.55 -9.92
N LEU A 153 -0.27 -0.28 -10.02
CA LEU A 153 -1.69 0.07 -9.95
C LEU A 153 -2.52 -0.58 -11.07
N GLY A 154 -1.95 -0.69 -12.27
CA GLY A 154 -2.58 -1.35 -13.41
C GLY A 154 -2.82 -2.85 -13.18
N THR A 155 -2.02 -3.52 -12.34
CA THR A 155 -2.23 -4.95 -12.02
C THR A 155 -3.59 -5.20 -11.37
N PHE A 156 -4.10 -4.24 -10.58
CA PHE A 156 -5.45 -4.30 -10.03
C PHE A 156 -6.50 -4.43 -11.13
N VAL A 157 -6.40 -3.59 -12.17
CA VAL A 157 -7.35 -3.60 -13.28
C VAL A 157 -7.25 -4.88 -14.09
N VAL A 158 -6.02 -5.35 -14.35
CA VAL A 158 -5.78 -6.59 -15.09
C VAL A 158 -6.36 -7.79 -14.35
N ILE A 159 -6.07 -7.93 -13.05
CA ILE A 159 -6.57 -9.05 -12.26
C ILE A 159 -8.10 -8.99 -12.14
N PHE A 160 -8.67 -7.79 -11.95
CA PHE A 160 -10.12 -7.62 -11.93
C PHE A 160 -10.77 -8.05 -13.26
N ALA A 161 -10.16 -7.73 -14.39
CA ALA A 161 -10.68 -8.09 -15.72
C ALA A 161 -10.55 -9.59 -16.04
N THR A 162 -9.52 -10.27 -15.48
CA THR A 162 -9.21 -11.67 -15.82
C THR A 162 -9.75 -12.68 -14.81
N VAL A 163 -9.73 -12.33 -13.53
CA VAL A 163 -10.11 -13.22 -12.41
C VAL A 163 -11.37 -12.73 -11.72
N GLY A 164 -11.75 -11.46 -11.93
CA GLY A 164 -12.88 -10.85 -11.22
C GLY A 164 -12.54 -10.43 -9.80
N LYS A 165 -13.58 -10.29 -8.96
CA LYS A 165 -13.45 -9.92 -7.54
C LYS A 165 -12.89 -11.08 -6.74
N SER A 166 -11.64 -10.98 -6.33
CA SER A 166 -10.97 -12.04 -5.59
C SER A 166 -9.96 -11.47 -4.58
N ALA A 167 -9.48 -12.31 -3.66
CA ALA A 167 -8.40 -11.93 -2.76
C ALA A 167 -7.11 -11.62 -3.52
N LEU A 168 -6.87 -12.25 -4.68
CA LEU A 168 -5.72 -11.93 -5.54
C LEU A 168 -5.75 -10.48 -6.03
N MET A 169 -6.93 -9.96 -6.36
CA MET A 169 -7.11 -8.57 -6.77
C MET A 169 -6.70 -7.59 -5.67
N GLU A 170 -6.96 -7.93 -4.42
CA GLU A 170 -6.61 -7.09 -3.28
C GLU A 170 -5.14 -7.27 -2.85
N MET A 171 -4.63 -8.50 -2.89
CA MET A 171 -3.31 -8.88 -2.36
C MET A 171 -2.16 -8.52 -3.30
N ILE A 172 -2.25 -8.87 -4.60
CA ILE A 172 -1.10 -8.77 -5.53
C ILE A 172 -0.62 -7.33 -5.70
N PRO A 173 -1.48 -6.33 -5.97
CA PRO A 173 -1.03 -4.95 -6.11
C PRO A 173 -0.37 -4.40 -4.84
N ILE A 174 -0.88 -4.78 -3.67
CA ILE A 174 -0.33 -4.37 -2.38
C ILE A 174 1.04 -5.01 -2.17
N ALA A 175 1.18 -6.32 -2.39
CA ALA A 175 2.45 -7.02 -2.25
C ALA A 175 3.52 -6.47 -3.21
N LEU A 176 3.13 -6.19 -4.46
CA LEU A 176 4.03 -5.55 -5.43
C LEU A 176 4.45 -4.15 -4.99
N MET A 177 3.54 -3.38 -4.41
CA MET A 177 3.87 -2.06 -3.89
C MET A 177 4.80 -2.13 -2.67
N GLU A 178 4.62 -3.10 -1.79
CA GLU A 178 5.51 -3.33 -0.64
C GLU A 178 6.92 -3.72 -1.09
N ILE A 179 7.04 -4.63 -2.08
CA ILE A 179 8.34 -4.97 -2.71
C ILE A 179 8.96 -3.72 -3.34
N PHE A 180 8.18 -2.96 -4.10
CA PHE A 180 8.63 -1.74 -4.75
C PHE A 180 9.16 -0.73 -3.74
N MET A 181 8.42 -0.49 -2.65
CA MET A 181 8.84 0.42 -1.58
C MET A 181 10.08 -0.08 -0.85
N PHE A 182 10.24 -1.40 -0.70
CA PHE A 182 11.48 -1.98 -0.17
C PHE A 182 12.67 -1.67 -1.10
N ILE A 183 12.51 -1.90 -2.39
CA ILE A 183 13.57 -1.63 -3.39
C ILE A 183 13.95 -0.14 -3.38
N VAL A 184 12.98 0.75 -3.43
CA VAL A 184 13.20 2.20 -3.48
C VAL A 184 13.91 2.72 -2.23
N ASN A 185 13.53 2.22 -1.06
CA ASN A 185 13.99 2.77 0.21
C ASN A 185 15.26 2.14 0.74
N PHE A 186 15.45 0.82 0.55
CA PHE A 186 16.43 0.05 1.31
C PHE A 186 17.49 -0.63 0.45
N THR A 187 17.37 -0.54 -0.91
CA THR A 187 18.40 -1.09 -1.78
C THR A 187 19.27 0.01 -2.40
N PRO A 188 20.53 -0.31 -2.79
CA PRO A 188 21.40 0.64 -3.47
C PRO A 188 20.98 0.92 -4.92
N LEU A 189 20.01 0.17 -5.47
CA LEU A 189 19.57 0.29 -6.87
C LEU A 189 19.01 1.67 -7.20
N VAL A 190 18.37 2.31 -6.21
CA VAL A 190 17.74 3.63 -6.36
C VAL A 190 18.46 4.70 -5.54
N LYS A 191 19.39 4.30 -4.65
CA LYS A 191 20.16 5.25 -3.83
C LYS A 191 21.00 6.14 -4.72
N LYS A 192 20.71 7.41 -4.64
CA LYS A 192 21.36 8.50 -5.33
C LYS A 192 22.87 8.54 -5.12
N LYS A 193 23.61 8.78 -6.19
CA LYS A 193 24.91 9.39 -6.11
C LYS A 193 24.69 10.84 -5.67
N GLU A 194 25.02 11.17 -4.44
CA GLU A 194 24.91 12.51 -3.82
C GLU A 194 25.62 13.62 -4.64
N LYS A 195 26.46 13.22 -5.59
CA LYS A 195 27.22 14.11 -6.49
C LYS A 195 26.36 14.95 -7.45
N ASP A 196 25.11 14.57 -7.69
CA ASP A 196 24.24 15.27 -8.65
C ASP A 196 23.40 16.39 -7.99
N LEU A 197 23.41 16.47 -6.66
CA LEU A 197 22.70 17.52 -5.90
C LEU A 197 23.43 18.85 -5.79
N ILE A 198 24.75 18.88 -6.06
CA ILE A 198 25.59 20.07 -5.88
C ILE A 198 25.68 20.87 -7.19
N LYS A 199 25.23 20.30 -8.31
CA LYS A 199 25.30 20.95 -9.64
C LYS A 199 23.98 21.54 -10.16
N ALA A 200 22.91 21.51 -9.38
CA ALA A 200 21.61 22.11 -9.67
C ALA A 200 21.26 23.18 -8.65
#